data_e6ddd5f0abd006a3e4296a55e16ddea1
#
_entry.id   e6ddd5f0abd006a3e4296a55e16ddea1
#
_cell.length_a   1.000
_cell.length_b   1.000
_cell.length_c   1.000
_cell.angle_alpha   90.00
_cell.angle_beta   90.00
_cell.angle_gamma   90.00
#
_symmetry.space_group_name_H-M   'P 1'
#
loop_
_entity.id
_entity.type
_entity.pdbx_description
1 polymer ?
#
loop_
_entity_poly.entity_id
_entity_poly.type
_entity_poly.pdbx_seq_one_letter_code
_entity_poly.pdbx_strand_id
1 'polypeptide(L)'
;PGRIIGWSKDKYGKLCYRMALQTREQHIKREKATSNICTAQALLATMAGFYAVYHGQEGITGIASRIHNISAFLEKEINKLGYKQVNKYYFDTLRFILPDNVSAQQIRTIALSKEVNLRYFDNGDVGFSIDETTDTAAAGILLSIFAIAAEKDYQKMTVIPESAAFPKELKRQSAFLTHEVFNKYHTETEMMRYIKRLDRKDISLAHSMIPLGSCTMKLNAAAEMLPLSRPEFMSMHPLVPEDQAEGYRM
;
A
#
# COMPACT_ATOMS: atom_id res chain seq x y z
N PRO A 1 -9.58 5.33 17.46
CA PRO A 1 -9.75 3.90 17.28
C PRO A 1 -11.00 3.63 16.47
N GLY A 2 -10.91 2.64 15.62
CA GLY A 2 -12.00 2.27 14.77
C GLY A 2 -13.21 1.70 15.54
N ARG A 3 -13.89 0.80 14.91
CA ARG A 3 -15.08 0.15 15.46
C ARG A 3 -14.74 -1.23 15.96
N ILE A 4 -15.45 -1.69 16.97
CA ILE A 4 -15.30 -3.08 17.44
C ILE A 4 -16.00 -3.99 16.44
N ILE A 5 -15.27 -4.94 15.88
CA ILE A 5 -15.78 -5.96 14.97
C ILE A 5 -15.73 -7.30 15.70
N GLY A 6 -16.88 -7.96 15.75
CA GLY A 6 -17.01 -9.28 16.32
C GLY A 6 -17.51 -10.31 15.32
N TRP A 7 -17.57 -11.55 15.75
CA TRP A 7 -18.18 -12.64 14.99
C TRP A 7 -19.66 -12.75 15.30
N SER A 8 -20.45 -13.03 14.27
CA SER A 8 -21.89 -13.32 14.40
C SER A 8 -22.29 -14.36 13.34
N LYS A 9 -23.56 -14.68 13.29
CA LYS A 9 -24.13 -15.52 12.22
C LYS A 9 -25.14 -14.71 11.43
N ASP A 10 -25.16 -14.92 10.12
CA ASP A 10 -26.18 -14.37 9.23
C ASP A 10 -27.52 -15.14 9.41
N LYS A 11 -28.52 -14.74 8.64
CA LYS A 11 -29.85 -15.39 8.69
C LYS A 11 -29.85 -16.85 8.23
N TYR A 12 -28.78 -17.32 7.61
CA TYR A 12 -28.59 -18.70 7.16
C TYR A 12 -27.67 -19.50 8.08
N GLY A 13 -27.25 -18.90 9.23
CA GLY A 13 -26.38 -19.55 10.20
C GLY A 13 -24.89 -19.55 9.82
N LYS A 14 -24.48 -18.89 8.73
CA LYS A 14 -23.08 -18.74 8.34
C LYS A 14 -22.37 -17.70 9.19
N LEU A 15 -21.10 -17.97 9.50
CA LEU A 15 -20.25 -17.00 10.22
C LEU A 15 -20.07 -15.74 9.38
N CYS A 16 -20.25 -14.61 10.01
CA CYS A 16 -20.05 -13.28 9.40
C CYS A 16 -19.47 -12.30 10.42
N TYR A 17 -18.86 -11.24 9.91
CA TYR A 17 -18.43 -10.13 10.76
C TYR A 17 -19.63 -9.26 11.12
N ARG A 18 -19.62 -8.77 12.36
CA ARG A 18 -20.61 -7.82 12.85
C ARG A 18 -19.91 -6.67 13.57
N MET A 19 -20.23 -5.45 13.20
CA MET A 19 -19.82 -4.28 13.97
C MET A 19 -20.70 -4.15 15.20
N ALA A 20 -20.06 -4.19 16.36
CA ALA A 20 -20.72 -3.95 17.64
C ALA A 20 -20.69 -2.47 18.01
N LEU A 21 -21.59 -2.05 18.87
CA LEU A 21 -21.66 -0.70 19.41
C LEU A 21 -21.75 0.40 18.35
N GLN A 22 -22.40 0.11 17.24
CA GLN A 22 -22.57 1.06 16.15
C GLN A 22 -23.89 1.80 16.32
N THR A 23 -23.82 3.12 16.42
CA THR A 23 -24.99 4.01 16.49
C THR A 23 -25.29 4.71 15.17
N ARG A 24 -24.54 4.41 14.12
CA ARG A 24 -24.72 5.02 12.81
C ARG A 24 -26.00 4.59 12.14
N GLU A 25 -26.58 5.49 11.40
CA GLU A 25 -27.87 5.34 10.75
C GLU A 25 -27.99 4.07 9.88
N GLN A 26 -26.98 3.78 9.08
CA GLN A 26 -26.91 2.58 8.25
C GLN A 26 -26.98 1.29 9.04
N HIS A 27 -26.32 1.23 10.18
CA HIS A 27 -26.29 0.02 10.99
C HIS A 27 -27.64 -0.24 11.70
N ILE A 28 -28.34 0.83 12.08
CA ILE A 28 -29.60 0.77 12.80
C ILE A 28 -30.77 0.69 11.83
N LYS A 29 -30.83 1.58 10.87
CA LYS A 29 -31.96 1.73 9.94
C LYS A 29 -31.85 0.85 8.68
N ARG A 30 -30.65 0.36 8.38
CA ARG A 30 -30.36 -0.52 7.23
C ARG A 30 -30.87 0.11 5.92
N GLU A 31 -31.81 -0.55 5.24
CA GLU A 31 -32.41 -0.11 3.98
C GLU A 31 -33.18 1.23 4.08
N LYS A 32 -33.51 1.66 5.29
CA LYS A 32 -34.18 2.93 5.55
C LYS A 32 -33.22 4.07 5.88
N ALA A 33 -31.91 3.81 5.85
CA ALA A 33 -30.93 4.84 6.10
C ALA A 33 -30.95 5.90 5.00
N THR A 34 -30.88 7.16 5.38
CA THR A 34 -30.86 8.30 4.45
C THR A 34 -29.46 8.68 4.01
N SER A 35 -28.43 8.21 4.70
CA SER A 35 -27.03 8.47 4.38
C SER A 35 -26.24 7.17 4.33
N ASN A 36 -25.49 6.96 3.27
CA ASN A 36 -24.72 5.74 3.05
C ASN A 36 -23.30 5.81 3.56
N ILE A 37 -22.56 6.84 3.28
CA ILE A 37 -21.15 6.97 3.66
C ILE A 37 -20.89 8.42 4.07
N CYS A 38 -20.36 8.61 5.28
CA CYS A 38 -19.99 9.94 5.76
C CYS A 38 -18.67 9.96 6.54
N THR A 39 -17.72 9.08 6.17
CA THR A 39 -16.44 8.94 6.86
C THR A 39 -15.26 9.13 5.91
N ALA A 40 -14.13 9.60 6.43
CA ALA A 40 -12.93 9.89 5.66
C ALA A 40 -12.41 8.69 4.85
N GLN A 41 -12.55 7.48 5.37
CA GLN A 41 -12.15 6.25 4.68
C GLN A 41 -12.98 5.93 3.43
N ALA A 42 -14.09 6.59 3.17
CA ALA A 42 -14.89 6.37 1.98
C ALA A 42 -14.10 6.61 0.69
N LEU A 43 -13.30 7.68 0.65
CA LEU A 43 -12.44 7.96 -0.51
C LEU A 43 -11.43 6.84 -0.73
N LEU A 44 -10.73 6.41 0.31
CA LEU A 44 -9.73 5.34 0.22
C LEU A 44 -10.37 4.00 -0.19
N ALA A 45 -11.56 3.68 0.33
CA ALA A 45 -12.30 2.49 -0.08
C ALA A 45 -12.70 2.54 -1.57
N THR A 46 -13.12 3.72 -2.05
CA THR A 46 -13.45 3.93 -3.47
C THR A 46 -12.21 3.80 -4.35
N MET A 47 -11.09 4.40 -3.95
CA MET A 47 -9.81 4.28 -4.66
C MET A 47 -9.36 2.82 -4.75
N ALA A 48 -9.42 2.07 -3.65
CA ALA A 48 -9.10 0.64 -3.64
C ALA A 48 -10.01 -0.17 -4.59
N GLY A 49 -11.31 0.17 -4.63
CA GLY A 49 -12.26 -0.43 -5.57
C GLY A 49 -11.89 -0.13 -7.03
N PHE A 50 -11.58 1.11 -7.36
CA PHE A 50 -11.15 1.49 -8.71
C PHE A 50 -9.79 0.91 -9.09
N TYR A 51 -8.86 0.79 -8.15
CA TYR A 51 -7.59 0.10 -8.36
C TYR A 51 -7.83 -1.35 -8.79
N ALA A 52 -8.72 -2.06 -8.07
CA ALA A 52 -9.09 -3.43 -8.43
C ALA A 52 -9.79 -3.52 -9.79
N VAL A 53 -10.64 -2.55 -10.15
CA VAL A 53 -11.31 -2.48 -11.46
C VAL A 53 -10.30 -2.24 -12.58
N TYR A 54 -9.33 -1.33 -12.37
CA TYR A 54 -8.35 -0.98 -13.38
C TYR A 54 -7.35 -2.11 -13.66
N HIS A 55 -6.80 -2.71 -12.61
CA HIS A 55 -5.79 -3.75 -12.75
C HIS A 55 -6.37 -5.14 -13.00
N GLY A 56 -7.56 -5.42 -12.51
CA GLY A 56 -8.16 -6.76 -12.58
C GLY A 56 -7.35 -7.82 -11.83
N GLN A 57 -7.73 -9.07 -12.01
CA GLN A 57 -7.04 -10.19 -11.38
C GLN A 57 -5.60 -10.32 -11.86
N GLU A 58 -5.37 -10.24 -13.16
CA GLU A 58 -4.05 -10.41 -13.77
C GLU A 58 -3.09 -9.30 -13.36
N GLY A 59 -3.53 -8.03 -13.44
CA GLY A 59 -2.70 -6.89 -13.06
C GLY A 59 -2.29 -6.92 -11.60
N ILE A 60 -3.23 -7.18 -10.67
CA ILE A 60 -2.92 -7.29 -9.24
C ILE A 60 -1.97 -8.46 -8.97
N THR A 61 -2.17 -9.61 -9.61
CA THR A 61 -1.27 -10.76 -9.47
C THR A 61 0.12 -10.43 -10.01
N GLY A 62 0.22 -9.75 -11.14
CA GLY A 62 1.49 -9.31 -11.72
C GLY A 62 2.24 -8.34 -10.81
N ILE A 63 1.55 -7.33 -10.25
CA ILE A 63 2.12 -6.38 -9.29
C ILE A 63 2.62 -7.12 -8.04
N ALA A 64 1.80 -7.99 -7.45
CA ALA A 64 2.16 -8.76 -6.28
C ALA A 64 3.37 -9.68 -6.53
N SER A 65 3.39 -10.36 -7.67
CA SER A 65 4.52 -11.23 -8.05
C SER A 65 5.81 -10.44 -8.22
N ARG A 66 5.76 -9.27 -8.85
CA ARG A 66 6.91 -8.40 -9.02
C ARG A 66 7.48 -7.93 -7.68
N ILE A 67 6.63 -7.45 -6.77
CA ILE A 67 7.03 -7.04 -5.42
C ILE A 67 7.71 -8.19 -4.69
N HIS A 68 7.09 -9.36 -4.66
CA HIS A 68 7.65 -10.52 -3.98
C HIS A 68 8.96 -11.02 -4.62
N ASN A 69 9.08 -10.98 -5.94
CA ASN A 69 10.29 -11.36 -6.64
C ASN A 69 11.48 -10.45 -6.29
N ILE A 70 11.25 -9.14 -6.19
CA ILE A 70 12.28 -8.19 -5.74
C ILE A 70 12.68 -8.49 -4.30
N SER A 71 11.70 -8.69 -3.41
CA SER A 71 11.95 -9.01 -2.00
C SER A 71 12.77 -10.29 -1.84
N ALA A 72 12.42 -11.34 -2.57
CA ALA A 72 13.13 -12.62 -2.51
C ALA A 72 14.56 -12.53 -3.10
N PHE A 73 14.76 -11.73 -4.13
CA PHE A 73 16.11 -11.45 -4.62
C PHE A 73 16.95 -10.72 -3.56
N LEU A 74 16.41 -9.66 -2.96
CA LEU A 74 17.11 -8.91 -1.92
C LEU A 74 17.39 -9.77 -0.70
N GLU A 75 16.42 -10.59 -0.25
CA GLU A 75 16.64 -11.55 0.84
C GLU A 75 17.84 -12.46 0.55
N LYS A 76 17.84 -13.08 -0.61
CA LYS A 76 18.92 -14.01 -1.03
C LYS A 76 20.28 -13.32 -1.09
N GLU A 77 20.36 -12.14 -1.71
CA GLU A 77 21.63 -11.45 -1.90
C GLU A 77 22.15 -10.84 -0.56
N ILE A 78 21.26 -10.28 0.26
CA ILE A 78 21.65 -9.74 1.58
C ILE A 78 22.09 -10.86 2.52
N ASN A 79 21.45 -12.03 2.49
CA ASN A 79 21.90 -13.19 3.28
C ASN A 79 23.33 -13.65 2.86
N LYS A 80 23.69 -13.60 1.57
CA LYS A 80 25.07 -13.92 1.12
C LYS A 80 26.11 -12.95 1.69
N LEU A 81 25.70 -11.72 2.01
CA LEU A 81 26.58 -10.74 2.64
C LEU A 81 26.81 -11.03 4.14
N GLY A 82 26.11 -12.01 4.71
CA GLY A 82 26.27 -12.42 6.11
C GLY A 82 25.16 -11.93 7.04
N TYR A 83 24.17 -11.24 6.53
CA TYR A 83 22.97 -10.91 7.27
C TYR A 83 22.04 -12.12 7.38
N LYS A 84 21.11 -12.10 8.33
CA LYS A 84 20.16 -13.21 8.50
C LYS A 84 18.73 -12.68 8.52
N GLN A 85 17.93 -13.04 7.51
CA GLN A 85 16.50 -12.72 7.48
C GLN A 85 15.76 -13.42 8.64
N VAL A 86 14.94 -12.66 9.38
CA VAL A 86 14.28 -13.12 10.61
C VAL A 86 13.08 -14.01 10.33
N ASN A 87 12.24 -13.60 9.37
CA ASN A 87 10.96 -14.26 9.11
C ASN A 87 11.13 -15.45 8.16
N LYS A 88 10.59 -16.60 8.53
CA LYS A 88 10.54 -17.77 7.64
C LYS A 88 9.69 -17.51 6.40
N TYR A 89 8.60 -16.75 6.56
CA TYR A 89 7.69 -16.37 5.48
C TYR A 89 7.54 -14.85 5.48
N TYR A 90 7.57 -14.26 4.32
CA TYR A 90 7.38 -12.82 4.08
C TYR A 90 6.73 -12.61 2.72
N PHE A 91 6.18 -11.44 2.48
CA PHE A 91 5.69 -11.03 1.17
C PHE A 91 6.61 -9.94 0.58
N ASP A 92 6.63 -8.78 1.21
CA ASP A 92 7.32 -7.57 0.79
C ASP A 92 8.25 -6.99 1.87
N THR A 93 8.03 -7.37 3.12
CA THR A 93 8.74 -6.79 4.27
C THR A 93 9.83 -7.73 4.76
N LEU A 94 11.07 -7.23 4.75
CA LEU A 94 12.25 -7.95 5.19
C LEU A 94 12.81 -7.32 6.47
N ARG A 95 13.29 -8.16 7.38
CA ARG A 95 13.97 -7.77 8.60
C ARG A 95 15.20 -8.63 8.80
N PHE A 96 16.35 -7.99 9.02
CA PHE A 96 17.64 -8.66 9.11
C PHE A 96 18.28 -8.47 10.47
N ILE A 97 18.79 -9.56 11.02
CA ILE A 97 19.80 -9.57 12.06
C ILE A 97 21.14 -9.21 11.39
N LEU A 98 21.90 -8.32 12.01
CA LEU A 98 23.17 -7.87 11.47
C LEU A 98 24.31 -8.83 11.86
N PRO A 99 25.35 -8.98 11.04
CA PRO A 99 26.55 -9.69 11.43
C PRO A 99 27.35 -8.87 12.48
N ASP A 100 28.16 -9.53 13.29
CA ASP A 100 28.88 -8.94 14.43
C ASP A 100 29.75 -7.72 14.10
N ASN A 101 30.26 -7.66 12.85
CA ASN A 101 31.10 -6.57 12.37
C ASN A 101 30.33 -5.38 11.78
N VAL A 102 28.98 -5.40 11.82
CA VAL A 102 28.14 -4.34 11.24
C VAL A 102 27.18 -3.80 12.30
N SER A 103 27.15 -2.50 12.46
CA SER A 103 26.20 -1.83 13.35
C SER A 103 25.02 -1.21 12.59
N ALA A 104 23.87 -1.10 13.25
CA ALA A 104 22.69 -0.41 12.71
C ALA A 104 23.01 1.08 12.42
N GLN A 105 23.87 1.71 13.23
CA GLN A 105 24.29 3.10 13.02
C GLN A 105 25.14 3.26 11.75
N GLN A 106 26.00 2.30 11.44
CA GLN A 106 26.79 2.30 10.21
C GLN A 106 25.87 2.17 8.98
N ILE A 107 24.91 1.24 9.01
CA ILE A 107 23.89 1.12 7.94
C ILE A 107 23.10 2.41 7.80
N ARG A 108 22.70 3.05 8.92
CA ARG A 108 21.96 4.32 8.92
C ARG A 108 22.75 5.42 8.22
N THR A 109 24.02 5.56 8.53
CA THR A 109 24.88 6.58 7.90
C THR A 109 24.99 6.38 6.39
N ILE A 110 25.19 5.13 5.95
CA ILE A 110 25.28 4.79 4.53
C ILE A 110 23.92 5.00 3.84
N ALA A 111 22.82 4.58 4.47
CA ALA A 111 21.47 4.74 3.90
C ALA A 111 21.12 6.23 3.72
N LEU A 112 21.38 7.07 4.72
CA LEU A 112 21.14 8.51 4.63
C LEU A 112 22.00 9.18 3.55
N SER A 113 23.25 8.75 3.34
CA SER A 113 24.09 9.25 2.24
C SER A 113 23.56 8.89 0.85
N LYS A 114 22.64 7.94 0.77
CA LYS A 114 21.94 7.52 -0.45
C LYS A 114 20.46 7.95 -0.48
N GLU A 115 20.08 8.85 0.44
CA GLU A 115 18.71 9.38 0.56
C GLU A 115 17.66 8.29 0.83
N VAL A 116 18.03 7.23 1.58
CA VAL A 116 17.15 6.12 1.93
C VAL A 116 16.92 6.06 3.44
N ASN A 117 15.66 6.00 3.85
CA ASN A 117 15.27 5.72 5.22
C ASN A 117 14.93 4.24 5.38
N LEU A 118 15.51 3.60 6.40
CA LEU A 118 15.23 2.21 6.76
C LEU A 118 14.55 2.15 8.14
N ARG A 119 13.92 1.04 8.44
CA ARG A 119 13.40 0.77 9.78
C ARG A 119 14.51 0.21 10.67
N TYR A 120 14.79 0.88 11.79
CA TYR A 120 15.72 0.43 12.82
C TYR A 120 14.92 -0.04 14.02
N PHE A 121 15.25 -1.23 14.52
CA PHE A 121 14.57 -1.85 15.67
C PHE A 121 15.44 -1.70 16.93
N ASP A 122 14.80 -1.67 18.10
CA ASP A 122 15.49 -1.48 19.41
C ASP A 122 16.51 -2.58 19.71
N ASN A 123 16.33 -3.77 19.15
CA ASN A 123 17.27 -4.89 19.30
C ASN A 123 18.44 -4.85 18.29
N GLY A 124 18.57 -3.79 17.51
CA GLY A 124 19.63 -3.62 16.53
C GLY A 124 19.36 -4.17 15.13
N ASP A 125 18.24 -4.86 14.90
CA ASP A 125 17.87 -5.31 13.57
C ASP A 125 17.53 -4.13 12.64
N VAL A 126 17.62 -4.36 11.34
CA VAL A 126 17.26 -3.40 10.31
C VAL A 126 16.25 -4.03 9.34
N GLY A 127 15.26 -3.26 8.92
CA GLY A 127 14.24 -3.73 8.00
C GLY A 127 13.79 -2.68 6.99
N PHE A 128 13.12 -3.17 5.94
CA PHE A 128 12.48 -2.36 4.91
C PHE A 128 11.33 -3.11 4.25
N SER A 129 10.50 -2.40 3.52
CA SER A 129 9.42 -2.96 2.71
C SER A 129 9.56 -2.56 1.26
N ILE A 130 9.14 -3.44 0.36
CA ILE A 130 9.13 -3.25 -1.08
C ILE A 130 7.68 -3.01 -1.52
N ASP A 131 7.47 -2.07 -2.40
CA ASP A 131 6.17 -1.75 -2.97
C ASP A 131 6.20 -1.73 -4.51
N GLU A 132 5.09 -1.34 -5.13
CA GLU A 132 4.96 -1.28 -6.58
C GLU A 132 5.83 -0.20 -7.24
N THR A 133 6.31 0.77 -6.48
CA THR A 133 7.19 1.84 -7.00
C THR A 133 8.66 1.44 -7.00
N THR A 134 9.01 0.37 -6.27
CA THR A 134 10.38 -0.13 -6.20
C THR A 134 10.79 -0.77 -7.53
N ASP A 135 11.77 -0.18 -8.20
CA ASP A 135 12.37 -0.69 -9.42
C ASP A 135 13.72 -1.37 -9.18
N THR A 136 14.37 -1.80 -10.25
CA THR A 136 15.70 -2.43 -10.17
C THR A 136 16.78 -1.48 -9.67
N ALA A 137 16.65 -0.17 -9.93
CA ALA A 137 17.60 0.83 -9.45
C ALA A 137 17.48 1.00 -7.95
N ALA A 138 16.26 1.18 -7.42
CA ALA A 138 15.99 1.27 -6.00
C ALA A 138 16.44 0.00 -5.23
N ALA A 139 16.12 -1.18 -5.78
CA ALA A 139 16.60 -2.46 -5.23
C ALA A 139 18.12 -2.55 -5.23
N GLY A 140 18.78 -2.04 -6.27
CA GLY A 140 20.24 -1.94 -6.35
C GLY A 140 20.84 -1.02 -5.29
N ILE A 141 20.20 0.11 -5.02
CA ILE A 141 20.58 1.04 -3.95
C ILE A 141 20.47 0.34 -2.59
N LEU A 142 19.32 -0.31 -2.32
CA LEU A 142 19.11 -1.07 -1.07
C LEU A 142 20.23 -2.11 -0.88
N LEU A 143 20.48 -2.96 -1.87
CA LEU A 143 21.53 -3.97 -1.78
C LEU A 143 22.90 -3.36 -1.55
N SER A 144 23.21 -2.24 -2.20
CA SER A 144 24.49 -1.55 -2.03
C SER A 144 24.73 -1.02 -0.61
N ILE A 145 23.67 -0.60 0.09
CA ILE A 145 23.77 -0.14 1.49
C ILE A 145 24.29 -1.27 2.38
N PHE A 146 23.70 -2.45 2.27
CA PHE A 146 24.10 -3.62 3.05
C PHE A 146 25.48 -4.15 2.64
N ALA A 147 25.80 -4.12 1.34
CA ALA A 147 27.10 -4.56 0.84
C ALA A 147 28.26 -3.67 1.31
N ILE A 148 28.08 -2.35 1.24
CA ILE A 148 29.07 -1.37 1.72
C ILE A 148 29.29 -1.53 3.22
N ALA A 149 28.22 -1.68 4.01
CA ALA A 149 28.30 -1.87 5.45
C ALA A 149 29.03 -3.17 5.84
N ALA A 150 28.91 -4.22 5.03
CA ALA A 150 29.59 -5.50 5.23
C ALA A 150 30.98 -5.56 4.60
N GLU A 151 31.41 -4.51 3.90
CA GLU A 151 32.68 -4.46 3.12
C GLU A 151 32.80 -5.62 2.12
N LYS A 152 31.69 -5.95 1.42
CA LYS A 152 31.62 -7.07 0.48
C LYS A 152 31.16 -6.62 -0.90
N ASP A 153 31.60 -7.36 -1.91
CA ASP A 153 31.09 -7.23 -3.26
C ASP A 153 29.67 -7.79 -3.37
N TYR A 154 28.89 -7.23 -4.30
CA TYR A 154 27.53 -7.65 -4.54
C TYR A 154 27.18 -7.69 -6.03
N GLN A 155 26.21 -8.52 -6.38
CA GLN A 155 25.68 -8.61 -7.72
C GLN A 155 24.53 -7.61 -7.90
N LYS A 156 24.68 -6.66 -8.83
CA LYS A 156 23.61 -5.71 -9.16
C LYS A 156 22.42 -6.45 -9.78
N MET A 157 21.21 -6.04 -9.37
CA MET A 157 19.99 -6.46 -10.04
C MET A 157 19.88 -5.74 -11.37
N THR A 158 19.90 -6.47 -12.47
CA THR A 158 19.70 -5.92 -13.82
C THR A 158 18.33 -6.26 -14.38
N VAL A 159 17.72 -7.34 -13.90
CA VAL A 159 16.39 -7.83 -14.30
C VAL A 159 15.71 -8.36 -13.06
N ILE A 160 14.39 -8.12 -12.93
CA ILE A 160 13.58 -8.69 -11.85
C ILE A 160 13.44 -10.21 -12.12
N PRO A 161 13.88 -11.09 -11.19
CA PRO A 161 13.75 -12.52 -11.38
C PRO A 161 12.30 -12.98 -11.45
N GLU A 162 11.99 -13.93 -12.29
CA GLU A 162 10.61 -14.44 -12.50
C GLU A 162 10.24 -15.54 -11.53
N SER A 163 10.74 -15.85 -10.47
CA SER A 163 10.21 -16.92 -9.62
C SER A 163 10.77 -16.98 -8.21
N ALA A 164 10.22 -16.16 -7.34
CA ALA A 164 10.19 -16.53 -5.94
C ALA A 164 8.95 -17.40 -5.69
N ALA A 165 9.18 -18.64 -5.30
CA ALA A 165 8.08 -19.57 -5.04
C ALA A 165 7.45 -19.23 -3.69
N PHE A 166 6.21 -18.75 -3.68
CA PHE A 166 5.41 -18.72 -2.48
C PHE A 166 5.20 -20.14 -1.93
N PRO A 167 5.26 -20.34 -0.62
CA PRO A 167 4.88 -21.60 -0.02
C PRO A 167 3.49 -22.02 -0.48
N LYS A 168 3.31 -23.29 -0.84
CA LYS A 168 2.04 -23.79 -1.37
C LYS A 168 0.86 -23.52 -0.43
N GLU A 169 1.12 -23.56 0.87
CA GLU A 169 0.14 -23.34 1.94
C GLU A 169 -0.35 -21.88 1.99
N LEU A 170 0.46 -20.92 1.54
CA LEU A 170 0.14 -19.50 1.52
C LEU A 170 -0.35 -19.02 0.15
N LYS A 171 -0.21 -19.85 -0.88
CA LYS A 171 -0.63 -19.50 -2.23
C LYS A 171 -2.16 -19.59 -2.36
N ARG A 172 -2.78 -18.49 -2.81
CA ARG A 172 -4.21 -18.48 -3.09
C ARG A 172 -4.57 -19.53 -4.15
N GLN A 173 -5.57 -20.35 -3.84
CA GLN A 173 -6.10 -21.37 -4.75
C GLN A 173 -7.47 -20.99 -5.34
N SER A 174 -8.19 -20.06 -4.70
CA SER A 174 -9.52 -19.63 -5.13
C SER A 174 -9.46 -18.52 -6.16
N ALA A 175 -10.37 -18.53 -7.11
CA ALA A 175 -10.60 -17.40 -8.00
C ALA A 175 -11.03 -16.14 -7.22
N PHE A 176 -10.70 -14.97 -7.72
CA PHE A 176 -11.08 -13.67 -7.16
C PHE A 176 -11.28 -12.65 -8.28
N LEU A 177 -11.99 -11.57 -8.00
CA LEU A 177 -12.33 -10.52 -8.98
C LEU A 177 -12.98 -11.10 -10.25
N THR A 178 -13.83 -12.10 -10.10
CA THR A 178 -14.46 -12.83 -11.23
C THR A 178 -15.60 -12.07 -11.88
N HIS A 179 -16.14 -11.03 -11.23
CA HIS A 179 -17.18 -10.21 -11.81
C HIS A 179 -16.67 -9.44 -13.03
N GLU A 180 -17.50 -9.30 -14.06
CA GLU A 180 -17.11 -8.70 -15.36
C GLU A 180 -16.57 -7.26 -15.24
N VAL A 181 -16.93 -6.50 -14.20
CA VAL A 181 -16.45 -5.14 -13.97
C VAL A 181 -14.92 -5.09 -13.82
N PHE A 182 -14.32 -6.14 -13.28
CA PHE A 182 -12.87 -6.26 -13.08
C PHE A 182 -12.12 -6.71 -14.34
N ASN A 183 -12.83 -6.90 -15.46
CA ASN A 183 -12.28 -7.42 -16.70
C ASN A 183 -12.61 -6.52 -17.91
N LYS A 184 -13.00 -5.25 -17.68
CA LYS A 184 -13.50 -4.37 -18.75
C LYS A 184 -12.80 -3.01 -18.86
N TYR A 185 -12.20 -2.49 -17.82
CA TYR A 185 -11.78 -1.07 -17.76
C TYR A 185 -10.31 -0.94 -17.45
N HIS A 186 -9.45 -1.47 -18.32
CA HIS A 186 -8.00 -1.56 -18.12
C HIS A 186 -7.22 -0.46 -18.84
N THR A 187 -7.89 0.45 -19.54
CA THR A 187 -7.27 1.62 -20.15
C THR A 187 -7.74 2.90 -19.47
N GLU A 188 -6.92 3.94 -19.51
CA GLU A 188 -7.26 5.26 -18.95
C GLU A 188 -8.60 5.76 -19.48
N THR A 189 -8.81 5.72 -20.81
CA THR A 189 -10.04 6.19 -21.45
C THR A 189 -11.27 5.39 -21.01
N GLU A 190 -11.16 4.08 -20.90
CA GLU A 190 -12.28 3.24 -20.44
C GLU A 190 -12.61 3.49 -18.98
N MET A 191 -11.59 3.65 -18.13
CA MET A 191 -11.78 3.96 -16.72
C MET A 191 -12.43 5.33 -16.53
N MET A 192 -11.99 6.37 -17.24
CA MET A 192 -12.61 7.71 -17.19
C MET A 192 -14.08 7.65 -17.60
N ARG A 193 -14.40 6.94 -18.68
CA ARG A 193 -15.79 6.77 -19.13
C ARG A 193 -16.63 5.96 -18.12
N TYR A 194 -16.02 4.98 -17.47
CA TYR A 194 -16.68 4.19 -16.43
C TYR A 194 -17.01 5.06 -15.21
N ILE A 195 -16.05 5.82 -14.70
CA ILE A 195 -16.24 6.77 -13.60
C ILE A 195 -17.37 7.77 -13.95
N LYS A 196 -17.33 8.35 -15.15
CA LYS A 196 -18.37 9.29 -15.57
C LYS A 196 -19.74 8.67 -15.70
N ARG A 197 -19.83 7.40 -16.10
CA ARG A 197 -21.09 6.64 -16.14
C ARG A 197 -21.65 6.41 -14.73
N LEU A 198 -20.79 6.16 -13.74
CA LEU A 198 -21.21 6.03 -12.33
C LEU A 198 -21.67 7.37 -11.78
N ASP A 199 -20.92 8.45 -12.03
CA ASP A 199 -21.26 9.81 -11.63
C ASP A 199 -22.68 10.22 -12.12
N ARG A 200 -23.06 9.81 -13.33
CA ARG A 200 -24.39 10.09 -13.90
C ARG A 200 -25.53 9.26 -13.30
N LYS A 201 -25.26 8.24 -12.52
CA LYS A 201 -26.30 7.44 -11.85
C LYS A 201 -26.81 8.04 -10.57
N ASP A 202 -26.14 9.04 -10.05
CA ASP A 202 -26.47 9.71 -8.81
C ASP A 202 -26.39 11.23 -8.99
N ILE A 203 -26.67 11.96 -7.97
CA ILE A 203 -26.62 13.43 -7.95
C ILE A 203 -25.16 13.85 -7.86
N SER A 204 -24.67 14.49 -8.93
CA SER A 204 -23.33 15.03 -8.98
C SER A 204 -23.36 16.53 -8.71
N LEU A 205 -22.29 17.06 -8.16
CA LEU A 205 -22.14 18.51 -7.92
C LEU A 205 -22.14 19.34 -9.23
N ALA A 206 -21.86 18.69 -10.37
CA ALA A 206 -21.97 19.33 -11.68
C ALA A 206 -23.41 19.53 -12.14
N HIS A 207 -24.38 18.84 -11.53
CA HIS A 207 -25.78 18.82 -11.95
C HIS A 207 -26.76 19.21 -10.84
N SER A 208 -26.28 19.47 -9.64
CA SER A 208 -27.16 19.77 -8.51
C SER A 208 -26.67 20.96 -7.70
N MET A 209 -27.63 21.67 -7.11
CA MET A 209 -27.39 22.73 -6.14
C MET A 209 -27.77 22.29 -4.71
N ILE A 210 -27.71 20.99 -4.41
CA ILE A 210 -28.08 20.50 -3.09
C ILE A 210 -27.02 20.93 -2.07
N PRO A 211 -27.41 21.69 -1.04
CA PRO A 211 -26.53 22.00 0.06
C PRO A 211 -26.26 20.71 0.83
N LEU A 212 -25.07 20.18 0.70
CA LEU A 212 -24.64 19.02 1.47
C LEU A 212 -24.03 19.53 2.77
N GLY A 213 -24.51 19.06 3.91
CA GLY A 213 -24.00 19.39 5.25
C GLY A 213 -22.49 19.19 5.34
N SER A 214 -21.96 18.50 6.23
CA SER A 214 -20.55 18.32 6.62
C SER A 214 -19.47 18.11 5.51
N CYS A 215 -19.78 18.14 4.23
CA CYS A 215 -18.84 17.81 3.17
C CYS A 215 -18.48 19.01 2.29
N THR A 216 -17.91 20.02 2.91
CA THR A 216 -17.57 21.30 2.28
C THR A 216 -16.50 21.21 1.19
N MET A 217 -15.59 20.24 1.26
CA MET A 217 -14.47 20.10 0.32
C MET A 217 -14.88 19.77 -1.12
N LYS A 218 -16.12 19.44 -1.37
CA LYS A 218 -16.63 19.07 -2.71
C LYS A 218 -16.74 20.23 -3.69
N LEU A 219 -16.74 21.45 -3.21
CA LEU A 219 -16.89 22.66 -4.03
C LEU A 219 -15.57 23.39 -4.26
N ASN A 220 -14.46 22.80 -3.86
CA ASN A 220 -13.15 23.38 -4.14
C ASN A 220 -12.89 23.40 -5.66
N ALA A 221 -12.36 24.51 -6.13
CA ALA A 221 -11.89 24.59 -7.51
C ALA A 221 -10.77 23.58 -7.75
N ALA A 222 -10.75 22.97 -8.94
CA ALA A 222 -9.67 22.06 -9.32
C ALA A 222 -8.28 22.70 -9.19
N ALA A 223 -8.18 24.00 -9.46
CA ALA A 223 -6.94 24.75 -9.30
C ALA A 223 -6.43 24.81 -7.85
N GLU A 224 -7.31 24.79 -6.86
CA GLU A 224 -6.94 24.75 -5.44
C GLU A 224 -6.39 23.37 -5.02
N MET A 225 -6.73 22.33 -5.78
CA MET A 225 -6.22 20.98 -5.54
C MET A 225 -4.88 20.69 -6.20
N LEU A 226 -4.48 21.49 -7.20
CA LEU A 226 -3.22 21.30 -7.93
C LEU A 226 -1.97 21.33 -7.02
N PRO A 227 -1.85 22.20 -6.02
CA PRO A 227 -0.69 22.20 -5.12
C PRO A 227 -0.53 20.88 -4.36
N LEU A 228 -1.64 20.20 -4.03
CA LEU A 228 -1.62 18.90 -3.34
C LEU A 228 -1.04 17.78 -4.20
N SER A 229 -1.02 17.93 -5.51
CA SER A 229 -0.46 16.92 -6.42
C SER A 229 1.06 17.06 -6.64
N ARG A 230 1.70 18.06 -6.05
CA ARG A 230 3.15 18.22 -6.13
C ARG A 230 3.85 17.14 -5.33
N PRO A 231 4.91 16.51 -5.88
CA PRO A 231 5.64 15.44 -5.20
C PRO A 231 6.13 15.81 -3.80
N GLU A 232 6.54 17.06 -3.60
CA GLU A 232 7.03 17.58 -2.33
C GLU A 232 5.98 17.49 -1.21
N PHE A 233 4.69 17.52 -1.57
CA PHE A 233 3.59 17.37 -0.61
C PHE A 233 3.03 15.94 -0.59
N MET A 234 2.86 15.31 -1.75
CA MET A 234 2.24 13.99 -1.85
C MET A 234 3.16 12.85 -1.40
N SER A 235 4.46 12.96 -1.65
CA SER A 235 5.40 11.86 -1.43
C SER A 235 5.99 11.82 -0.02
N MET A 236 5.56 12.71 0.87
CA MET A 236 6.02 12.72 2.25
C MET A 236 5.46 11.50 3.00
N HIS A 237 6.35 10.62 3.45
CA HIS A 237 5.93 9.47 4.24
C HIS A 237 5.52 9.89 5.67
N PRO A 238 4.42 9.38 6.24
CA PRO A 238 3.95 9.76 7.58
C PRO A 238 4.94 9.51 8.71
N LEU A 239 5.88 8.58 8.52
CA LEU A 239 6.92 8.23 9.49
C LEU A 239 8.31 8.73 9.06
N VAL A 240 8.38 9.75 8.20
CA VAL A 240 9.65 10.39 7.85
C VAL A 240 10.30 10.96 9.13
N PRO A 241 11.63 10.85 9.28
CA PRO A 241 12.33 11.48 10.41
C PRO A 241 12.06 12.98 10.51
N GLU A 242 11.93 13.47 11.73
CA GLU A 242 11.55 14.86 11.99
C GLU A 242 12.49 15.90 11.40
N ASP A 243 13.79 15.61 11.38
CA ASP A 243 14.85 16.43 10.78
C ASP A 243 14.76 16.51 9.24
N GLN A 244 13.99 15.64 8.61
CA GLN A 244 13.71 15.66 7.16
C GLN A 244 12.36 16.32 6.82
N ALA A 245 11.61 16.78 7.80
CA ALA A 245 10.27 17.34 7.66
C ALA A 245 10.15 18.79 8.16
N GLU A 246 11.24 19.56 8.20
CA GLU A 246 11.26 20.92 8.73
C GLU A 246 10.26 21.86 8.04
N GLY A 247 10.09 21.76 6.73
CA GLY A 247 9.14 22.57 5.96
C GLY A 247 7.67 22.35 6.33
N TYR A 248 7.34 21.24 7.00
CA TYR A 248 5.99 20.97 7.51
C TYR A 248 5.75 21.52 8.93
N ARG A 249 6.79 22.03 9.60
CA ARG A 249 6.70 22.59 10.96
C ARG A 249 6.58 24.11 10.97
N MET A 250 6.77 24.76 9.83
CA MET A 250 6.60 26.20 9.64
C MET A 250 5.12 26.55 9.38
#